data_abad02da986b52d25d91b9b4c46ed353
#
_entry.id   abad02da986b52d25d91b9b4c46ed353
#
_cell.length_a   1.000
_cell.length_b   1.000
_cell.length_c   1.000
_cell.angle_alpha   90.00
_cell.angle_beta   90.00
_cell.angle_gamma   90.00
#
_symmetry.space_group_name_H-M   'P 1'
#
loop_
_entity.id
_entity.type
_entity.pdbx_description
1 polymer ?
#
loop_
_entity_poly.entity_id
_entity_poly.type
_entity_poly.pdbx_seq_one_letter_code
_entity_poly.pdbx_strand_id
1 'polypeptide(L)'
;NLLQNSVTIQDVEMIPIEPFIVNVIVEDNSGNPIQNANIKLVHPLITYEGESNGLGQETLPLFYEDLHEVYVGKWGYITYCDDLEVDSGTGTLTIVLQEGYYDDFTFDFDWSISGDVSTGLWERGIPNATDNTVMDGDFNSDCGSFAYVTGNAENIDADFDDVDDGVTTLTSPLMNLSVLYENPVILFYMDFYCNHGPGAIDDTLKITLSDGSNQIIRAIPPQNDEMSWGLEVIDPTGLDLSNIIVSFQVSDLEGNPNVTEAAIDMFMVDEYSSVFEDVFEQKVVIYPNPTQSFVTLRGYDDGEYYTLTNVAGMELEHGSLFGEASIIELQNYGSGIYFITIGANQLKFTKL
;
A
#
# COMPACT_ATOMS: atom_id res chain seq x y z
N ASN A 1 8.34 14.77 -52.40
CA ASN A 1 7.56 15.95 -52.76
C ASN A 1 6.07 15.57 -52.78
N LEU A 2 5.38 15.84 -51.67
CA LEU A 2 3.92 15.76 -51.64
C LEU A 2 3.36 16.91 -52.46
N LEU A 3 2.58 16.57 -53.47
CA LEU A 3 1.86 17.60 -54.25
C LEU A 3 0.75 18.18 -53.38
N GLN A 4 0.64 19.51 -53.39
CA GLN A 4 -0.42 20.22 -52.72
C GLN A 4 -1.78 19.75 -53.27
N ASN A 5 -2.67 19.24 -52.38
CA ASN A 5 -3.97 18.63 -52.72
C ASN A 5 -3.94 17.18 -53.25
N SER A 6 -2.88 16.41 -53.03
CA SER A 6 -2.94 14.97 -53.26
C SER A 6 -3.35 14.22 -52.01
N VAL A 7 -4.31 13.33 -52.10
CA VAL A 7 -4.63 12.34 -51.05
C VAL A 7 -3.81 11.10 -51.35
N THR A 8 -2.94 10.72 -50.46
CA THR A 8 -2.25 9.43 -50.52
C THR A 8 -3.05 8.44 -49.68
N ILE A 9 -3.61 7.42 -50.32
CA ILE A 9 -4.24 6.28 -49.67
C ILE A 9 -3.16 5.25 -49.48
N GLN A 10 -2.91 4.85 -48.26
CA GLN A 10 -2.04 3.71 -47.96
C GLN A 10 -2.92 2.60 -47.41
N ASP A 11 -2.98 1.49 -48.10
CA ASP A 11 -3.63 0.30 -47.60
C ASP A 11 -2.69 -0.35 -46.58
N VAL A 12 -3.19 -0.56 -45.36
CA VAL A 12 -2.51 -1.28 -44.30
C VAL A 12 -3.20 -2.63 -44.16
N GLU A 13 -2.48 -3.69 -44.48
CA GLU A 13 -2.92 -5.05 -44.19
C GLU A 13 -2.71 -5.33 -42.71
N MET A 14 -3.79 -5.61 -42.01
CA MET A 14 -3.76 -6.04 -40.59
C MET A 14 -3.82 -7.56 -40.55
N ILE A 15 -2.79 -8.18 -39.99
CA ILE A 15 -2.75 -9.63 -39.78
C ILE A 15 -3.30 -9.87 -38.36
N PRO A 16 -4.38 -10.65 -38.19
CA PRO A 16 -4.89 -11.03 -36.90
C PRO A 16 -3.81 -11.81 -36.10
N ILE A 17 -3.64 -11.47 -34.83
CA ILE A 17 -2.86 -12.28 -33.90
C ILE A 17 -3.83 -13.30 -33.29
N GLU A 18 -3.52 -14.59 -33.43
CA GLU A 18 -4.31 -15.64 -32.81
C GLU A 18 -3.91 -15.75 -31.30
N PRO A 19 -4.90 -15.79 -30.39
CA PRO A 19 -4.60 -15.95 -28.98
C PRO A 19 -4.12 -17.37 -28.66
N PHE A 20 -3.28 -17.50 -27.67
CA PHE A 20 -3.03 -18.78 -27.00
C PHE A 20 -3.81 -18.84 -25.68
N ILE A 21 -4.08 -20.04 -25.21
CA ILE A 21 -4.93 -20.25 -24.04
C ILE A 21 -4.07 -20.56 -22.82
N VAL A 22 -4.31 -19.83 -21.73
CA VAL A 22 -3.76 -20.13 -20.41
C VAL A 22 -4.92 -20.46 -19.46
N ASN A 23 -4.85 -21.63 -18.83
CA ASN A 23 -5.78 -22.01 -17.78
C ASN A 23 -5.17 -21.61 -16.43
N VAL A 24 -5.86 -20.77 -15.67
CA VAL A 24 -5.46 -20.42 -14.31
C VAL A 24 -6.25 -21.28 -13.35
N ILE A 25 -5.56 -21.93 -12.41
CA ILE A 25 -6.14 -22.70 -11.30
C ILE A 25 -5.81 -21.96 -10.03
N VAL A 26 -6.83 -21.64 -9.23
CA VAL A 26 -6.69 -20.98 -7.94
C VAL A 26 -7.14 -21.94 -6.85
N GLU A 27 -6.25 -22.26 -5.92
CA GLU A 27 -6.49 -23.20 -4.84
C GLU A 27 -5.90 -22.70 -3.52
N ASP A 28 -6.37 -23.26 -2.40
CA ASP A 28 -5.77 -23.01 -1.08
C ASP A 28 -4.56 -23.93 -0.83
N ASN A 29 -3.88 -23.75 0.31
CA ASN A 29 -2.74 -24.56 0.73
C ASN A 29 -3.04 -26.08 0.89
N SER A 30 -4.32 -26.45 0.90
CA SER A 30 -4.78 -27.84 0.98
C SER A 30 -5.18 -28.41 -0.38
N GLY A 31 -5.08 -27.60 -1.44
CA GLY A 31 -5.49 -27.96 -2.80
C GLY A 31 -7.02 -27.89 -3.02
N ASN A 32 -7.76 -27.20 -2.15
CA ASN A 32 -9.17 -26.97 -2.40
C ASN A 32 -9.35 -25.80 -3.36
N PRO A 33 -10.27 -25.91 -4.33
CA PRO A 33 -10.51 -24.82 -5.30
C PRO A 33 -11.10 -23.58 -4.63
N ILE A 34 -10.58 -22.42 -5.00
CA ILE A 34 -11.10 -21.13 -4.56
C ILE A 34 -11.97 -20.57 -5.67
N GLN A 35 -13.29 -20.46 -5.42
CA GLN A 35 -14.25 -19.83 -6.31
C GLN A 35 -14.25 -18.30 -6.13
N ASN A 36 -14.55 -17.55 -7.19
CA ASN A 36 -14.65 -16.09 -7.21
C ASN A 36 -13.36 -15.41 -6.71
N ALA A 37 -12.20 -15.95 -7.07
CA ALA A 37 -10.95 -15.24 -6.96
C ALA A 37 -10.76 -14.38 -8.21
N ASN A 38 -10.46 -13.10 -8.02
CA ASN A 38 -10.11 -12.18 -9.09
C ASN A 38 -8.75 -12.55 -9.65
N ILE A 39 -8.60 -12.50 -10.97
CA ILE A 39 -7.37 -12.85 -11.69
C ILE A 39 -7.06 -11.70 -12.65
N LYS A 40 -5.82 -11.21 -12.61
CA LYS A 40 -5.36 -10.13 -13.48
C LYS A 40 -3.93 -10.41 -13.93
N LEU A 41 -3.71 -10.44 -15.25
CA LEU A 41 -2.41 -10.54 -15.85
C LEU A 41 -2.15 -9.24 -16.62
N VAL A 42 -1.11 -8.51 -16.24
CA VAL A 42 -0.77 -7.22 -16.84
C VAL A 42 0.46 -7.38 -17.71
N HIS A 43 0.26 -7.15 -19.00
CA HIS A 43 1.34 -6.97 -19.97
C HIS A 43 1.40 -5.48 -20.36
N PRO A 44 2.56 -4.90 -20.72
CA PRO A 44 2.66 -3.47 -21.06
C PRO A 44 1.71 -2.96 -22.14
N LEU A 45 1.15 -3.84 -22.96
CA LEU A 45 0.24 -3.49 -24.06
C LEU A 45 -1.23 -3.81 -23.78
N ILE A 46 -1.53 -4.68 -22.80
CA ILE A 46 -2.89 -5.16 -22.54
C ILE A 46 -2.98 -5.81 -21.16
N THR A 47 -4.09 -5.61 -20.50
CA THR A 47 -4.44 -6.33 -19.25
C THR A 47 -5.50 -7.38 -19.56
N TYR A 48 -5.33 -8.58 -19.00
CA TYR A 48 -6.27 -9.68 -19.05
C TYR A 48 -6.87 -9.89 -17.68
N GLU A 49 -8.19 -9.97 -17.61
CA GLU A 49 -8.90 -10.13 -16.34
C GLU A 49 -9.90 -11.29 -16.41
N GLY A 50 -10.14 -11.93 -15.27
CA GLY A 50 -11.08 -13.01 -15.13
C GLY A 50 -11.40 -13.31 -13.68
N GLU A 51 -12.29 -14.26 -13.45
CA GLU A 51 -12.71 -14.70 -12.12
C GLU A 51 -12.83 -16.23 -12.10
N SER A 52 -12.27 -16.86 -11.07
CA SER A 52 -12.29 -18.31 -10.94
C SER A 52 -13.70 -18.86 -10.68
N ASN A 53 -14.07 -19.91 -11.38
CA ASN A 53 -15.36 -20.60 -11.24
C ASN A 53 -15.40 -21.53 -10.01
N GLY A 54 -16.49 -22.27 -9.83
CA GLY A 54 -16.68 -23.19 -8.70
C GLY A 54 -15.66 -24.37 -8.60
N LEU A 55 -14.82 -24.52 -9.61
CA LEU A 55 -13.69 -25.46 -9.59
C LEU A 55 -12.35 -24.74 -9.40
N GLY A 56 -12.36 -23.45 -9.05
CA GLY A 56 -11.17 -22.65 -8.94
C GLY A 56 -10.49 -22.32 -10.28
N GLN A 57 -11.19 -22.37 -11.40
CA GLN A 57 -10.59 -22.30 -12.73
C GLN A 57 -11.08 -21.10 -13.51
N GLU A 58 -10.16 -20.50 -14.27
CA GLU A 58 -10.44 -19.50 -15.29
C GLU A 58 -9.62 -19.81 -16.56
N THR A 59 -10.12 -19.42 -17.71
CA THR A 59 -9.47 -19.63 -19.00
C THR A 59 -9.30 -18.31 -19.72
N LEU A 60 -8.07 -17.86 -19.87
CA LEU A 60 -7.73 -16.57 -20.45
C LEU A 60 -7.11 -16.74 -21.84
N PRO A 61 -7.66 -16.07 -22.87
CA PRO A 61 -7.03 -15.97 -24.19
C PRO A 61 -6.01 -14.82 -24.17
N LEU A 62 -4.72 -15.14 -24.25
CA LEU A 62 -3.63 -14.18 -24.26
C LEU A 62 -3.11 -13.98 -25.70
N PHE A 63 -2.67 -12.76 -26.00
CA PHE A 63 -2.14 -12.39 -27.33
C PHE A 63 -0.64 -12.14 -27.33
N TYR A 64 -0.05 -11.91 -26.17
CA TYR A 64 1.37 -11.59 -26.03
C TYR A 64 2.06 -12.60 -25.14
N GLU A 65 3.18 -13.12 -25.63
CA GLU A 65 4.13 -13.92 -24.87
C GLU A 65 5.14 -12.95 -24.28
N ASP A 66 5.40 -12.97 -22.99
CA ASP A 66 6.46 -12.23 -22.29
C ASP A 66 6.20 -12.26 -20.79
N LEU A 67 6.94 -11.41 -20.04
CA LEU A 67 6.72 -11.17 -18.63
C LEU A 67 5.36 -10.50 -18.41
N HIS A 68 4.56 -11.08 -17.52
CA HIS A 68 3.31 -10.51 -17.04
C HIS A 68 3.38 -10.34 -15.53
N GLU A 69 2.94 -9.19 -15.04
CA GLU A 69 2.60 -9.04 -13.64
C GLU A 69 1.30 -9.80 -13.38
N VAL A 70 1.34 -10.78 -12.49
CA VAL A 70 0.20 -11.67 -12.22
C VAL A 70 -0.32 -11.39 -10.82
N TYR A 71 -1.57 -10.96 -10.75
CA TYR A 71 -2.29 -10.73 -9.51
C TYR A 71 -3.43 -11.72 -9.41
N VAL A 72 -3.59 -12.34 -8.24
CA VAL A 72 -4.75 -13.17 -7.93
C VAL A 72 -5.17 -12.91 -6.49
N GLY A 73 -6.43 -12.53 -6.28
CA GLY A 73 -6.89 -12.14 -4.95
C GLY A 73 -8.35 -12.44 -4.71
N LYS A 74 -8.68 -12.58 -3.41
CA LYS A 74 -10.03 -12.72 -2.92
C LYS A 74 -10.06 -12.29 -1.46
N TRP A 75 -11.09 -11.54 -1.05
CA TRP A 75 -11.25 -11.19 0.36
C TRP A 75 -11.25 -12.43 1.27
N GLY A 76 -10.43 -12.40 2.32
CA GLY A 76 -10.17 -13.54 3.21
C GLY A 76 -8.97 -14.40 2.80
N TYR A 77 -8.24 -13.97 1.77
CA TYR A 77 -6.97 -14.54 1.33
C TYR A 77 -5.93 -13.43 1.12
N ILE A 78 -4.67 -13.80 1.27
CA ILE A 78 -3.54 -12.91 0.92
C ILE A 78 -3.46 -12.84 -0.60
N THR A 79 -3.51 -11.64 -1.14
CA THR A 79 -3.36 -11.38 -2.57
C THR A 79 -1.99 -11.87 -3.05
N TYR A 80 -2.00 -12.73 -4.07
CA TYR A 80 -0.80 -13.15 -4.76
C TYR A 80 -0.40 -12.10 -5.78
N CYS A 81 0.89 -11.74 -5.81
CA CYS A 81 1.48 -10.99 -6.90
C CYS A 81 2.89 -11.47 -7.20
N ASP A 82 3.20 -11.64 -8.49
CA ASP A 82 4.53 -12.01 -8.95
C ASP A 82 4.65 -11.72 -10.46
N ASP A 83 5.88 -11.58 -10.91
CA ASP A 83 6.21 -11.46 -12.33
C ASP A 83 6.45 -12.84 -12.92
N LEU A 84 5.62 -13.25 -13.86
CA LEU A 84 5.71 -14.56 -14.51
C LEU A 84 5.91 -14.45 -16.02
N GLU A 85 6.87 -15.22 -16.52
CA GLU A 85 6.99 -15.48 -17.97
C GLU A 85 5.84 -16.35 -18.43
N VAL A 86 5.00 -15.83 -19.32
CA VAL A 86 3.81 -16.52 -19.86
C VAL A 86 3.90 -16.59 -21.38
N ASP A 87 3.83 -17.81 -21.91
CA ASP A 87 3.92 -18.08 -23.34
C ASP A 87 2.90 -19.16 -23.79
N SER A 88 2.88 -19.47 -25.06
CA SER A 88 1.99 -20.48 -25.66
C SER A 88 2.26 -21.91 -25.15
N GLY A 89 3.37 -22.16 -24.48
CA GLY A 89 3.72 -23.43 -23.83
C GLY A 89 3.32 -23.52 -22.36
N THR A 90 2.94 -22.40 -21.74
CA THR A 90 2.57 -22.33 -20.32
C THR A 90 1.39 -23.24 -19.98
N GLY A 91 0.36 -23.27 -20.83
CA GLY A 91 -0.81 -24.14 -20.69
C GLY A 91 -1.63 -23.94 -19.42
N THR A 92 -1.03 -24.13 -18.25
CA THR A 92 -1.71 -23.98 -16.94
C THR A 92 -0.82 -23.26 -15.95
N LEU A 93 -1.37 -22.23 -15.29
CA LEU A 93 -0.82 -21.56 -14.11
C LEU A 93 -1.61 -22.00 -12.88
N THR A 94 -0.94 -22.57 -11.89
CA THR A 94 -1.57 -22.89 -10.59
C THR A 94 -1.10 -21.87 -9.56
N ILE A 95 -2.05 -21.12 -9.00
CA ILE A 95 -1.82 -20.11 -7.98
C ILE A 95 -2.42 -20.59 -6.66
N VAL A 96 -1.60 -20.62 -5.64
CA VAL A 96 -2.01 -21.02 -4.28
C VAL A 96 -2.17 -19.78 -3.43
N LEU A 97 -3.38 -19.53 -2.92
CA LEU A 97 -3.65 -18.44 -2.00
C LEU A 97 -3.64 -18.95 -0.56
N GLN A 98 -2.98 -18.22 0.30
CA GLN A 98 -3.02 -18.43 1.73
C GLN A 98 -4.22 -17.72 2.35
N GLU A 99 -4.96 -18.39 3.27
CA GLU A 99 -6.00 -17.70 4.05
C GLU A 99 -5.38 -16.56 4.89
N GLY A 100 -6.04 -15.41 4.89
CA GLY A 100 -5.57 -14.20 5.57
C GLY A 100 -6.29 -12.96 5.03
N TYR A 101 -5.95 -11.80 5.56
CA TYR A 101 -6.46 -10.53 5.06
C TYR A 101 -5.27 -9.68 4.64
N TYR A 102 -5.18 -9.44 3.35
CA TYR A 102 -4.22 -8.53 2.73
C TYR A 102 -4.86 -7.92 1.49
N ASP A 103 -4.91 -6.62 1.44
CA ASP A 103 -5.48 -5.83 0.35
C ASP A 103 -4.55 -4.66 0.01
N ASP A 104 -3.97 -4.70 -1.17
CA ASP A 104 -3.20 -3.64 -1.82
C ASP A 104 -4.06 -2.81 -2.77
N PHE A 105 -5.35 -2.97 -2.65
CA PHE A 105 -6.37 -2.32 -3.48
C PHE A 105 -6.24 -2.52 -4.99
N THR A 106 -5.39 -3.44 -5.45
CA THR A 106 -5.33 -3.85 -6.87
C THR A 106 -6.67 -4.39 -7.36
N PHE A 107 -7.41 -5.07 -6.48
CA PHE A 107 -8.78 -5.52 -6.73
C PHE A 107 -9.79 -4.69 -5.94
N ASP A 108 -11.04 -4.66 -6.45
CA ASP A 108 -12.18 -4.17 -5.68
C ASP A 108 -12.75 -5.33 -4.86
N PHE A 109 -12.52 -5.32 -3.56
CA PHE A 109 -13.05 -6.32 -2.63
C PHE A 109 -14.31 -5.84 -1.89
N ASP A 110 -15.10 -4.98 -2.53
CA ASP A 110 -16.36 -4.46 -1.99
C ASP A 110 -16.22 -3.56 -0.75
N TRP A 111 -15.12 -2.80 -0.66
CA TRP A 111 -15.07 -1.71 0.30
C TRP A 111 -16.20 -0.72 0.00
N SER A 112 -16.93 -0.33 1.01
CA SER A 112 -18.08 0.56 0.84
C SER A 112 -17.74 2.00 1.19
N ILE A 113 -18.23 2.92 0.36
CA ILE A 113 -18.04 4.36 0.51
C ILE A 113 -19.39 5.00 0.85
N SER A 114 -19.40 5.90 1.82
CA SER A 114 -20.56 6.69 2.19
C SER A 114 -20.14 8.08 2.63
N GLY A 115 -21.01 9.06 2.46
CA GLY A 115 -20.73 10.43 2.88
C GLY A 115 -21.77 11.42 2.40
N ASP A 116 -21.62 12.66 2.87
CA ASP A 116 -22.46 13.80 2.50
C ASP A 116 -21.61 15.03 2.10
N VAL A 117 -20.33 14.81 1.85
CA VAL A 117 -19.37 15.83 1.39
C VAL A 117 -19.79 16.43 0.04
N SER A 118 -19.42 17.67 -0.23
CA SER A 118 -19.62 18.31 -1.53
C SER A 118 -18.57 17.85 -2.56
N THR A 119 -17.33 17.60 -2.10
CA THR A 119 -16.20 17.05 -2.85
C THR A 119 -15.42 16.08 -1.97
N GLY A 120 -14.42 15.40 -2.48
CA GLY A 120 -13.50 14.57 -1.69
C GLY A 120 -14.10 13.27 -1.13
N LEU A 121 -15.04 12.63 -1.82
CA LEU A 121 -15.42 11.24 -1.48
C LEU A 121 -14.21 10.32 -1.61
N TRP A 122 -14.14 9.29 -0.77
CA TRP A 122 -13.16 8.23 -0.96
C TRP A 122 -13.28 7.61 -2.35
N GLU A 123 -12.16 7.43 -3.02
CA GLU A 123 -12.07 6.78 -4.33
C GLU A 123 -10.92 5.77 -4.34
N ARG A 124 -11.15 4.61 -4.99
CA ARG A 124 -10.09 3.64 -5.26
C ARG A 124 -9.47 3.95 -6.61
N GLY A 125 -8.17 4.16 -6.65
CA GLY A 125 -7.45 4.47 -7.89
C GLY A 125 -5.95 4.56 -7.70
N ILE A 126 -5.25 4.86 -8.77
CA ILE A 126 -3.84 5.29 -8.71
C ILE A 126 -3.84 6.72 -8.14
N PRO A 127 -3.18 6.97 -7.01
CA PRO A 127 -3.18 8.30 -6.41
C PRO A 127 -2.60 9.37 -7.35
N ASN A 128 -3.30 10.48 -7.48
CA ASN A 128 -2.87 11.65 -8.23
C ASN A 128 -2.71 12.82 -7.27
N ALA A 129 -1.48 13.31 -7.10
CA ALA A 129 -1.24 14.48 -6.28
C ALA A 129 -1.85 15.74 -6.88
N THR A 130 -2.54 16.51 -6.05
CA THR A 130 -2.95 17.87 -6.32
C THR A 130 -2.04 18.82 -5.54
N ASP A 131 -1.40 19.78 -6.21
CA ASP A 131 -0.54 20.82 -5.60
C ASP A 131 0.42 20.39 -4.47
N ASN A 132 0.88 19.15 -4.45
CA ASN A 132 1.72 18.52 -3.41
C ASN A 132 1.05 18.43 -2.02
N THR A 133 -0.24 18.23 -1.95
CA THR A 133 -0.98 18.09 -0.69
C THR A 133 -1.38 16.63 -0.39
N VAL A 134 -1.39 15.77 -1.40
CA VAL A 134 -1.65 14.32 -1.29
C VAL A 134 -0.49 13.51 -1.82
N MET A 135 -0.48 12.22 -1.50
CA MET A 135 0.49 11.27 -2.05
C MET A 135 0.38 11.19 -3.57
N ASP A 136 1.51 11.44 -4.26
CA ASP A 136 1.67 11.20 -5.69
C ASP A 136 2.20 9.78 -5.88
N GLY A 137 1.28 8.83 -5.87
CA GLY A 137 1.58 7.43 -6.05
C GLY A 137 1.31 6.58 -4.81
N ASP A 138 1.31 5.32 -5.07
CA ASP A 138 1.08 4.19 -4.24
C ASP A 138 2.15 3.98 -3.14
N PHE A 139 1.87 3.14 -2.17
CA PHE A 139 2.87 2.66 -1.22
C PHE A 139 3.81 1.66 -1.90
N ASN A 140 5.03 2.09 -2.21
CA ASN A 140 6.00 1.37 -3.06
C ASN A 140 6.50 0.00 -2.56
N SER A 141 5.99 -0.55 -1.48
CA SER A 141 6.46 -1.83 -0.91
C SER A 141 5.37 -2.89 -0.89
N ASP A 142 4.25 -2.65 -1.50
CA ASP A 142 3.19 -3.61 -1.74
C ASP A 142 3.11 -4.02 -3.22
N CYS A 143 1.97 -4.53 -3.67
CA CYS A 143 1.75 -4.95 -5.03
C CYS A 143 0.78 -4.01 -5.74
N GLY A 144 1.05 -3.70 -6.98
CA GLY A 144 0.14 -2.88 -7.77
C GLY A 144 0.46 -1.40 -7.74
N SER A 145 -0.56 -0.57 -7.82
CA SER A 145 -0.42 0.88 -7.86
C SER A 145 -1.72 1.60 -7.45
N PHE A 146 -2.61 0.90 -6.75
CA PHE A 146 -3.91 1.41 -6.34
C PHE A 146 -3.93 1.65 -4.83
N ALA A 147 -4.55 2.75 -4.43
CA ALA A 147 -4.86 3.05 -3.03
C ALA A 147 -6.31 3.53 -2.92
N TYR A 148 -6.80 3.75 -1.71
CA TYR A 148 -7.96 4.61 -1.48
C TYR A 148 -7.49 6.00 -1.08
N VAL A 149 -8.01 7.01 -1.76
CA VAL A 149 -7.73 8.43 -1.51
C VAL A 149 -9.04 9.20 -1.41
N THR A 150 -9.04 10.33 -0.71
CA THR A 150 -10.18 11.26 -0.71
C THR A 150 -10.02 12.21 -1.89
N GLY A 151 -10.96 12.14 -2.85
CA GLY A 151 -10.80 12.79 -4.14
C GLY A 151 -9.60 12.22 -4.93
N ASN A 152 -9.67 12.18 -6.23
CA ASN A 152 -8.57 11.67 -7.07
C ASN A 152 -8.57 12.31 -8.46
N ALA A 153 -8.91 13.59 -8.56
CA ALA A 153 -8.99 14.25 -9.84
C ALA A 153 -7.62 14.67 -10.37
N GLU A 154 -7.42 14.47 -11.68
CA GLU A 154 -6.17 14.86 -12.35
C GLU A 154 -6.05 16.37 -12.55
N ASN A 155 -4.89 16.94 -12.21
CA ASN A 155 -4.49 18.32 -12.57
C ASN A 155 -5.44 19.42 -12.10
N ILE A 156 -6.03 19.26 -10.93
CA ILE A 156 -6.85 20.27 -10.29
C ILE A 156 -6.08 20.90 -9.13
N ASP A 157 -6.44 22.13 -8.79
CA ASP A 157 -6.07 22.77 -7.53
C ASP A 157 -6.68 21.96 -6.38
N ALA A 158 -5.94 21.72 -5.32
CA ALA A 158 -6.38 20.96 -4.16
C ALA A 158 -7.74 21.43 -3.61
N ASP A 159 -8.00 22.76 -3.60
CA ASP A 159 -9.28 23.35 -3.18
C ASP A 159 -10.52 22.85 -3.96
N PHE A 160 -10.39 21.99 -4.96
CA PHE A 160 -11.51 21.54 -5.79
C PHE A 160 -11.86 20.06 -5.63
N ASP A 161 -11.02 19.28 -4.99
CA ASP A 161 -11.21 17.84 -4.90
C ASP A 161 -10.97 17.28 -3.49
N ASP A 162 -10.55 18.11 -2.57
CA ASP A 162 -10.41 17.76 -1.16
C ASP A 162 -11.78 17.56 -0.47
N VAL A 163 -11.75 17.08 0.75
CA VAL A 163 -12.96 16.85 1.55
C VAL A 163 -13.56 18.18 1.98
N ASP A 164 -14.75 18.52 1.45
CA ASP A 164 -15.45 19.74 1.72
C ASP A 164 -16.89 19.52 2.25
N ASP A 165 -17.29 20.37 3.19
CA ASP A 165 -18.67 20.56 3.66
C ASP A 165 -19.37 19.28 4.15
N GLY A 166 -18.65 18.34 4.78
CA GLY A 166 -19.30 17.13 5.27
C GLY A 166 -18.36 16.05 5.78
N VAL A 167 -18.78 14.81 5.63
CA VAL A 167 -18.08 13.63 6.12
C VAL A 167 -18.03 12.59 5.01
N THR A 168 -16.86 11.99 4.79
CA THR A 168 -16.71 10.81 3.94
C THR A 168 -16.18 9.64 4.75
N THR A 169 -16.67 8.43 4.47
CA THR A 169 -16.31 7.21 5.21
C THR A 169 -16.08 6.06 4.26
N LEU A 170 -14.89 5.46 4.35
CA LEU A 170 -14.51 4.19 3.74
C LEU A 170 -14.69 3.07 4.78
N THR A 171 -15.33 1.96 4.41
CA THR A 171 -15.62 0.86 5.32
C THR A 171 -15.25 -0.47 4.69
N SER A 172 -14.47 -1.29 5.41
CA SER A 172 -14.03 -2.61 4.95
C SER A 172 -15.20 -3.59 4.83
N PRO A 173 -15.06 -4.63 4.02
CA PRO A 173 -15.88 -5.82 4.17
C PRO A 173 -15.66 -6.46 5.53
N LEU A 174 -16.62 -7.34 5.93
CA LEU A 174 -16.57 -8.05 7.19
C LEU A 174 -15.38 -9.02 7.25
N MET A 175 -14.71 -9.05 8.40
CA MET A 175 -13.61 -9.97 8.69
C MET A 175 -13.96 -10.92 9.84
N ASN A 176 -13.55 -12.20 9.70
CA ASN A 176 -13.54 -13.14 10.80
C ASN A 176 -12.09 -13.48 11.15
N LEU A 177 -11.57 -12.82 12.17
CA LEU A 177 -10.18 -12.98 12.60
C LEU A 177 -10.01 -14.16 13.56
N SER A 178 -11.09 -14.62 14.21
CA SER A 178 -11.05 -15.63 15.27
C SER A 178 -10.62 -17.04 14.81
N VAL A 179 -10.67 -17.31 13.51
CA VAL A 179 -10.35 -18.62 12.93
C VAL A 179 -8.89 -18.68 12.48
N LEU A 180 -8.34 -17.56 12.05
CA LEU A 180 -7.03 -17.50 11.41
C LEU A 180 -5.91 -17.03 12.35
N TYR A 181 -6.27 -16.26 13.39
CA TYR A 181 -5.30 -15.58 14.23
C TYR A 181 -5.55 -15.84 15.73
N GLU A 182 -4.49 -15.95 16.51
CA GLU A 182 -4.56 -16.07 17.98
C GLU A 182 -4.57 -14.67 18.64
N ASN A 183 -3.70 -13.79 18.17
CA ASN A 183 -3.55 -12.41 18.64
C ASN A 183 -3.42 -11.46 17.43
N PRO A 184 -4.51 -11.18 16.72
CA PRO A 184 -4.46 -10.37 15.51
C PRO A 184 -4.13 -8.91 15.81
N VAL A 185 -3.42 -8.29 14.88
CA VAL A 185 -3.31 -6.84 14.75
C VAL A 185 -3.71 -6.43 13.34
N ILE A 186 -4.34 -5.28 13.20
CA ILE A 186 -4.74 -4.70 11.91
C ILE A 186 -3.73 -3.61 11.59
N LEU A 187 -3.11 -3.71 10.41
CA LEU A 187 -2.10 -2.80 9.93
C LEU A 187 -2.53 -2.20 8.59
N PHE A 188 -2.16 -0.97 8.34
CA PHE A 188 -2.31 -0.29 7.05
C PHE A 188 -1.36 0.89 7.00
N TYR A 189 -1.00 1.29 5.79
CA TYR A 189 -0.32 2.56 5.58
C TYR A 189 -1.35 3.65 5.33
N MET A 190 -1.06 4.85 5.82
CA MET A 190 -1.94 6.00 5.63
C MET A 190 -1.15 7.29 5.52
N ASP A 191 -1.77 8.27 4.89
CA ASP A 191 -1.43 9.68 5.00
C ASP A 191 -2.69 10.48 5.35
N PHE A 192 -2.55 11.55 6.13
CA PHE A 192 -3.65 12.46 6.46
C PHE A 192 -3.14 13.89 6.52
N TYR A 193 -3.62 14.69 5.61
CA TYR A 193 -3.28 16.10 5.46
C TYR A 193 -4.46 17.00 5.80
N CYS A 194 -4.22 18.09 6.52
CA CYS A 194 -5.17 19.16 6.75
C CYS A 194 -4.39 20.46 6.94
N ASN A 195 -4.41 21.35 5.96
CA ASN A 195 -3.70 22.66 6.00
C ASN A 195 -4.16 23.57 4.85
N HIS A 196 -3.40 24.62 4.56
CA HIS A 196 -3.51 25.56 3.44
C HIS A 196 -4.79 26.40 3.38
N GLY A 197 -5.61 26.42 4.44
CA GLY A 197 -6.75 27.28 4.57
C GLY A 197 -6.56 28.43 5.57
N PRO A 198 -7.47 29.42 5.62
CA PRO A 198 -7.51 30.38 6.69
C PRO A 198 -8.13 29.85 7.99
N GLY A 199 -8.62 28.63 7.97
CA GLY A 199 -9.24 27.95 9.11
C GLY A 199 -8.25 27.43 10.14
N ALA A 200 -8.75 26.88 11.24
CA ALA A 200 -7.95 26.16 12.21
C ALA A 200 -7.66 24.75 11.68
N ILE A 201 -6.47 24.23 11.92
CA ILE A 201 -6.11 22.84 11.65
C ILE A 201 -6.70 22.00 12.79
N ASP A 202 -7.94 21.56 12.66
CA ASP A 202 -8.70 20.85 13.70
C ASP A 202 -9.45 19.60 13.21
N ASP A 203 -9.30 19.26 11.93
CA ASP A 203 -9.83 18.03 11.37
C ASP A 203 -9.05 16.80 11.82
N THR A 204 -9.70 15.66 11.78
CA THR A 204 -9.11 14.39 12.20
C THR A 204 -9.55 13.27 11.29
N LEU A 205 -8.63 12.37 10.96
CA LEU A 205 -9.00 11.06 10.44
C LEU A 205 -9.41 10.17 11.60
N LYS A 206 -10.65 9.73 11.60
CA LYS A 206 -11.20 8.85 12.62
C LYS A 206 -11.25 7.41 12.13
N ILE A 207 -10.48 6.55 12.77
CA ILE A 207 -10.48 5.12 12.51
C ILE A 207 -11.36 4.43 13.56
N THR A 208 -12.27 3.57 13.11
CA THR A 208 -13.16 2.82 13.99
C THR A 208 -13.08 1.34 13.67
N LEU A 209 -12.67 0.52 14.64
CA LEU A 209 -12.87 -0.93 14.63
C LEU A 209 -14.15 -1.25 15.36
N SER A 210 -15.01 -2.08 14.79
CA SER A 210 -16.29 -2.45 15.38
C SER A 210 -16.58 -3.94 15.21
N ASP A 211 -17.16 -4.55 16.25
CA ASP A 211 -17.76 -5.89 16.21
C ASP A 211 -19.30 -5.84 16.08
N GLY A 212 -19.86 -4.65 15.81
CA GLY A 212 -21.30 -4.39 15.77
C GLY A 212 -21.92 -4.07 17.14
N SER A 213 -21.26 -4.41 18.25
CA SER A 213 -21.73 -4.14 19.63
C SER A 213 -20.78 -3.22 20.40
N ASN A 214 -19.48 -3.39 20.20
CA ASN A 214 -18.40 -2.61 20.79
C ASN A 214 -17.54 -2.01 19.68
N GLN A 215 -16.79 -0.97 20.03
CA GLN A 215 -15.89 -0.31 19.09
C GLN A 215 -14.64 0.22 19.77
N ILE A 216 -13.55 0.23 19.01
CA ILE A 216 -12.30 0.92 19.32
C ILE A 216 -12.22 2.11 18.36
N ILE A 217 -11.99 3.30 18.88
CA ILE A 217 -11.88 4.52 18.07
C ILE A 217 -10.49 5.11 18.28
N ARG A 218 -9.84 5.44 17.16
CA ARG A 218 -8.60 6.19 17.14
C ARG A 218 -8.79 7.45 16.29
N ALA A 219 -8.40 8.61 16.81
CA ALA A 219 -8.38 9.85 16.06
C ALA A 219 -6.91 10.17 15.71
N ILE A 220 -6.65 10.35 14.45
CA ILE A 220 -5.34 10.69 13.90
C ILE A 220 -5.35 12.18 13.57
N PRO A 221 -4.48 12.99 14.19
CA PRO A 221 -4.32 14.39 13.81
C PRO A 221 -3.60 14.49 12.47
N PRO A 222 -3.75 15.61 11.74
CA PRO A 222 -3.03 15.85 10.50
C PRO A 222 -1.52 15.73 10.71
N GLN A 223 -0.83 15.13 9.75
CA GLN A 223 0.61 15.09 9.73
C GLN A 223 1.14 16.42 9.14
N ASN A 224 2.23 16.94 9.68
CA ASN A 224 2.77 18.22 9.26
C ASN A 224 3.52 18.10 7.94
N ASP A 225 3.11 18.89 6.94
CA ASP A 225 3.86 19.38 5.76
C ASP A 225 4.69 18.40 4.90
N GLU A 226 4.89 17.16 5.26
CA GLU A 226 5.56 16.15 4.44
C GLU A 226 4.60 14.98 4.20
N MET A 227 4.15 14.82 2.97
CA MET A 227 3.40 13.65 2.52
C MET A 227 4.28 12.41 2.68
N SER A 228 3.85 11.51 3.53
CA SER A 228 4.57 10.26 3.76
C SER A 228 3.65 9.18 4.27
N TRP A 229 3.69 8.03 3.63
CA TRP A 229 3.02 6.85 4.11
C TRP A 229 3.49 6.48 5.53
N GLY A 230 2.61 6.59 6.48
CA GLY A 230 2.83 6.20 7.88
C GLY A 230 2.15 4.86 8.17
N LEU A 231 2.88 3.94 8.83
CA LEU A 231 2.28 2.69 9.28
C LEU A 231 1.43 2.93 10.53
N GLU A 232 0.16 2.54 10.46
CA GLU A 232 -0.73 2.46 11.60
C GLU A 232 -0.99 1.00 11.98
N VAL A 233 -1.05 0.74 13.28
CA VAL A 233 -1.32 -0.58 13.84
C VAL A 233 -2.38 -0.48 14.92
N ILE A 234 -3.42 -1.29 14.82
CA ILE A 234 -4.52 -1.28 15.78
C ILE A 234 -4.75 -2.69 16.33
N ASP A 235 -4.72 -2.79 17.66
CA ASP A 235 -5.03 -4.01 18.40
C ASP A 235 -6.55 -4.11 18.61
N PRO A 236 -7.23 -5.13 18.07
CA PRO A 236 -8.66 -5.36 18.25
C PRO A 236 -9.03 -5.99 19.60
N THR A 237 -8.09 -6.10 20.56
CA THR A 237 -8.36 -6.72 21.86
C THR A 237 -9.59 -6.13 22.54
N GLY A 238 -10.50 -6.97 22.96
CA GLY A 238 -11.77 -6.59 23.61
C GLY A 238 -12.97 -6.57 22.69
N LEU A 239 -12.77 -6.79 21.39
CA LEU A 239 -13.85 -6.99 20.40
C LEU A 239 -14.11 -8.48 20.14
N ASP A 240 -15.30 -8.80 19.61
CA ASP A 240 -15.60 -10.13 19.05
C ASP A 240 -14.89 -10.30 17.70
N LEU A 241 -13.78 -11.02 17.69
CA LEU A 241 -12.94 -11.24 16.53
C LEU A 241 -13.62 -11.98 15.37
N SER A 242 -14.82 -12.54 15.60
CA SER A 242 -15.58 -13.22 14.54
C SER A 242 -16.32 -12.25 13.61
N ASN A 243 -16.35 -10.95 13.92
CA ASN A 243 -17.23 -9.99 13.25
C ASN A 243 -16.60 -8.57 13.23
N ILE A 244 -15.41 -8.43 12.67
CA ILE A 244 -14.68 -7.15 12.65
C ILE A 244 -14.92 -6.38 11.37
N ILE A 245 -15.20 -5.10 11.51
CA ILE A 245 -15.26 -4.09 10.43
C ILE A 245 -14.35 -2.92 10.81
N VAL A 246 -13.62 -2.40 9.85
CA VAL A 246 -12.80 -1.19 9.97
C VAL A 246 -13.44 -0.07 9.16
N SER A 247 -13.49 1.15 9.71
CA SER A 247 -13.95 2.33 8.98
C SER A 247 -12.96 3.49 9.15
N PHE A 248 -12.72 4.19 8.05
CA PHE A 248 -11.90 5.40 7.97
C PHE A 248 -12.81 6.58 7.64
N GLN A 249 -12.95 7.50 8.56
CA GLN A 249 -13.84 8.65 8.43
C GLN A 249 -13.03 9.95 8.41
N VAL A 250 -13.18 10.73 7.36
CA VAL A 250 -12.60 12.07 7.22
C VAL A 250 -13.73 13.08 7.19
N SER A 251 -13.52 14.24 7.77
CA SER A 251 -14.50 15.32 7.76
C SER A 251 -13.81 16.66 7.64
N ASP A 252 -14.35 17.52 6.79
CA ASP A 252 -14.21 18.96 6.86
C ASP A 252 -15.62 19.57 7.03
N LEU A 253 -15.84 20.31 8.11
CA LEU A 253 -17.16 20.84 8.45
C LEU A 253 -17.28 22.30 7.99
N GLU A 254 -18.50 22.66 7.53
CA GLU A 254 -18.84 23.96 7.00
C GLU A 254 -18.31 25.15 7.86
N GLY A 255 -17.58 26.04 7.23
CA GLY A 255 -17.10 27.30 7.84
C GLY A 255 -15.65 27.28 8.35
N ASN A 256 -14.92 26.21 8.13
CA ASN A 256 -13.49 26.09 8.44
C ASN A 256 -12.69 25.64 7.20
N PRO A 257 -12.53 26.48 6.17
CA PRO A 257 -11.94 26.06 4.91
C PRO A 257 -10.45 25.72 5.08
N ASN A 258 -10.14 24.45 4.99
CA ASN A 258 -8.80 23.85 4.91
C ASN A 258 -8.79 22.89 3.73
N VAL A 259 -7.63 22.62 3.16
CA VAL A 259 -7.46 21.46 2.28
C VAL A 259 -7.31 20.22 3.18
N THR A 260 -8.28 19.32 3.12
CA THR A 260 -8.34 18.11 3.95
C THR A 260 -8.37 16.86 3.08
N GLU A 261 -7.31 16.05 3.15
CA GLU A 261 -7.12 14.88 2.31
C GLU A 261 -6.55 13.71 3.10
N ALA A 262 -6.93 12.49 2.71
CA ALA A 262 -6.43 11.26 3.29
C ALA A 262 -6.19 10.18 2.23
N ALA A 263 -5.24 9.31 2.53
CA ALA A 263 -4.94 8.14 1.73
C ALA A 263 -4.78 6.91 2.63
N ILE A 264 -5.19 5.75 2.15
CA ILE A 264 -5.02 4.44 2.82
C ILE A 264 -4.51 3.44 1.80
N ASP A 265 -3.50 2.66 2.21
CA ASP A 265 -2.91 1.62 1.39
C ASP A 265 -2.42 0.42 2.21
N MET A 266 -2.14 -0.69 1.53
CA MET A 266 -1.58 -1.92 2.11
C MET A 266 -2.28 -2.33 3.40
N PHE A 267 -3.59 -2.56 3.33
CA PHE A 267 -4.37 -3.04 4.46
C PHE A 267 -4.08 -4.53 4.72
N MET A 268 -3.75 -4.90 5.96
CA MET A 268 -3.50 -6.29 6.31
C MET A 268 -3.85 -6.61 7.76
N VAL A 269 -4.04 -7.91 8.03
CA VAL A 269 -4.11 -8.46 9.38
C VAL A 269 -2.97 -9.43 9.58
N ASP A 270 -2.26 -9.30 10.69
CA ASP A 270 -1.15 -10.19 11.04
C ASP A 270 -1.22 -10.60 12.51
N GLU A 271 -0.40 -11.58 12.91
CA GLU A 271 -0.27 -11.98 14.32
C GLU A 271 0.57 -10.97 15.11
N TYR A 272 0.07 -10.56 16.27
CA TYR A 272 0.89 -9.87 17.24
C TYR A 272 1.98 -10.82 17.74
N SER A 273 3.16 -10.75 17.16
CA SER A 273 4.33 -11.48 17.60
C SER A 273 5.23 -10.58 18.44
N SER A 274 6.11 -11.17 19.26
CA SER A 274 7.11 -10.41 19.99
C SER A 274 8.05 -9.59 19.11
N VAL A 275 8.00 -9.81 17.79
CA VAL A 275 8.67 -8.97 16.79
C VAL A 275 7.95 -7.63 16.61
N PHE A 276 6.63 -7.56 16.91
CA PHE A 276 5.86 -6.30 16.91
C PHE A 276 5.99 -5.53 18.23
N GLU A 277 6.41 -6.13 19.34
CA GLU A 277 6.81 -5.35 20.50
C GLU A 277 7.93 -4.36 20.15
N ASP A 278 8.81 -4.72 19.20
CA ASP A 278 9.85 -3.82 18.67
C ASP A 278 9.30 -2.74 17.70
N VAL A 279 8.10 -2.91 17.13
CA VAL A 279 7.47 -1.92 16.23
C VAL A 279 6.74 -0.82 17.03
N PHE A 280 6.26 -1.14 18.22
CA PHE A 280 5.65 -0.15 19.13
C PHE A 280 6.67 0.57 20.02
N GLU A 281 7.89 0.04 20.17
CA GLU A 281 9.03 0.81 20.66
C GLU A 281 9.69 1.46 19.42
N GLN A 282 9.78 2.78 19.38
CA GLN A 282 10.36 3.63 18.32
C GLN A 282 11.35 2.87 17.42
N LYS A 283 10.87 2.40 16.26
CA LYS A 283 11.74 1.64 15.35
C LYS A 283 12.73 2.59 14.71
N VAL A 284 13.99 2.38 15.03
CA VAL A 284 15.06 3.13 14.39
C VAL A 284 15.09 2.81 12.90
N VAL A 285 14.96 3.85 12.08
CA VAL A 285 15.07 3.76 10.62
C VAL A 285 16.38 4.36 10.14
N ILE A 286 16.90 3.83 9.03
CA ILE A 286 18.14 4.25 8.41
C ILE A 286 17.93 4.57 6.93
N TYR A 287 18.30 5.77 6.49
CA TYR A 287 18.20 6.20 5.10
C TYR A 287 19.28 7.26 4.75
N PRO A 288 19.65 7.44 3.46
CA PRO A 288 19.32 6.55 2.35
C PRO A 288 20.05 5.20 2.45
N ASN A 289 19.43 4.14 1.93
CA ASN A 289 20.04 2.84 1.79
C ASN A 289 19.66 2.25 0.41
N PRO A 290 20.60 2.11 -0.53
CA PRO A 290 22.06 2.38 -0.42
C PRO A 290 22.44 3.85 -0.26
N THR A 291 23.64 4.10 0.27
CA THR A 291 24.19 5.45 0.47
C THR A 291 25.54 5.65 -0.19
N GLN A 292 25.92 6.90 -0.44
CA GLN A 292 27.26 7.25 -0.93
C GLN A 292 28.17 7.87 0.14
N SER A 293 27.64 8.67 1.04
CA SER A 293 28.47 9.50 1.94
C SER A 293 27.99 9.57 3.38
N PHE A 294 26.72 9.39 3.66
CA PHE A 294 26.13 9.44 5.01
C PHE A 294 24.86 8.60 5.09
N VAL A 295 24.45 8.29 6.29
CA VAL A 295 23.10 7.79 6.61
C VAL A 295 22.47 8.65 7.69
N THR A 296 21.16 8.79 7.63
CA THR A 296 20.34 9.43 8.65
C THR A 296 19.65 8.36 9.47
N LEU A 297 19.63 8.52 10.77
CA LEU A 297 18.93 7.67 11.72
C LEU A 297 17.78 8.48 12.32
N ARG A 298 16.60 7.87 12.45
CA ARG A 298 15.43 8.39 13.17
C ARG A 298 14.78 7.29 14.00
N GLY A 299 13.95 7.66 14.97
CA GLY A 299 13.20 6.71 15.81
C GLY A 299 14.05 6.10 16.94
N TYR A 300 14.96 6.85 17.50
CA TYR A 300 15.77 6.51 18.67
C TYR A 300 15.46 7.47 19.82
N ASP A 301 15.78 7.08 21.04
CA ASP A 301 15.64 7.94 22.20
C ASP A 301 16.83 8.92 22.32
N ASP A 302 16.56 10.13 22.80
CA ASP A 302 17.58 11.19 22.96
C ASP A 302 18.67 10.76 23.92
N GLY A 303 19.91 10.69 23.43
CA GLY A 303 21.07 10.20 24.18
C GLY A 303 21.38 8.71 24.00
N GLU A 304 20.59 7.98 23.20
CA GLU A 304 20.85 6.57 22.91
C GLU A 304 22.17 6.35 22.18
N TYR A 305 22.81 5.21 22.42
CA TYR A 305 24.16 4.92 21.96
C TYR A 305 24.15 4.04 20.72
N TYR A 306 24.88 4.43 19.69
CA TYR A 306 25.04 3.61 18.48
C TYR A 306 26.46 3.06 18.32
N THR A 307 26.56 1.93 17.60
CA THR A 307 27.82 1.33 17.16
C THR A 307 27.76 0.99 15.68
N LEU A 308 28.70 1.51 14.88
CA LEU A 308 28.87 1.16 13.46
C LEU A 308 29.87 0.02 13.33
N THR A 309 29.50 -1.07 12.65
CA THR A 309 30.38 -2.22 12.40
C THR A 309 30.41 -2.59 10.92
N ASN A 310 31.49 -3.25 10.51
CA ASN A 310 31.60 -3.87 9.18
C ASN A 310 31.06 -5.32 9.20
N VAL A 311 31.06 -5.99 8.04
CA VAL A 311 30.60 -7.39 7.88
C VAL A 311 31.38 -8.41 8.71
N ALA A 312 32.58 -8.08 9.19
CA ALA A 312 33.38 -8.94 10.07
C ALA A 312 33.06 -8.70 11.56
N GLY A 313 32.11 -7.82 11.87
CA GLY A 313 31.74 -7.43 13.24
C GLY A 313 32.76 -6.51 13.92
N MET A 314 33.72 -5.96 13.14
CA MET A 314 34.68 -5.01 13.69
C MET A 314 34.02 -3.65 13.87
N GLU A 315 34.09 -3.09 15.07
CA GLU A 315 33.64 -1.75 15.37
C GLU A 315 34.50 -0.71 14.65
N LEU A 316 33.85 0.21 13.96
CA LEU A 316 34.47 1.28 13.17
C LEU A 316 34.25 2.64 13.83
N GLU A 317 33.10 2.86 14.41
CA GLU A 317 32.69 4.10 15.03
C GLU A 317 31.58 3.85 16.06
N HIS A 318 31.46 4.74 17.03
CA HIS A 318 30.35 4.76 17.97
C HIS A 318 30.08 6.20 18.46
N GLY A 319 28.89 6.42 19.02
CA GLY A 319 28.49 7.72 19.55
C GLY A 319 27.11 7.69 20.17
N SER A 320 26.65 8.86 20.62
CA SER A 320 25.28 9.04 21.10
C SER A 320 24.45 9.84 20.10
N LEU A 321 23.20 9.50 20.00
CA LEU A 321 22.21 10.09 19.10
C LEU A 321 21.41 11.16 19.85
N PHE A 322 21.11 12.29 19.21
CA PHE A 322 20.39 13.39 19.80
C PHE A 322 19.42 14.03 18.80
N GLY A 323 18.28 14.53 19.30
CA GLY A 323 17.24 15.16 18.47
C GLY A 323 16.43 14.15 17.67
N GLU A 324 15.61 14.64 16.76
CA GLU A 324 14.70 13.80 15.96
C GLU A 324 15.41 12.99 14.88
N ALA A 325 16.60 13.43 14.46
CA ALA A 325 17.40 12.75 13.46
C ALA A 325 18.91 12.99 13.67
N SER A 326 19.72 11.95 13.52
CA SER A 326 21.19 12.02 13.57
C SER A 326 21.81 11.54 12.26
N ILE A 327 22.83 12.23 11.80
CA ILE A 327 23.58 11.90 10.58
C ILE A 327 24.90 11.23 10.97
N ILE A 328 25.16 10.07 10.37
CA ILE A 328 26.44 9.35 10.50
C ILE A 328 27.19 9.50 9.18
N GLU A 329 28.35 10.15 9.22
CA GLU A 329 29.19 10.40 8.07
C GLU A 329 30.02 9.16 7.70
N LEU A 330 29.98 8.78 6.43
CA LEU A 330 30.60 7.54 5.94
C LEU A 330 31.72 7.79 4.93
N GLN A 331 32.13 9.03 4.73
CA GLN A 331 33.09 9.40 3.68
C GLN A 331 34.46 8.70 3.85
N ASN A 332 34.82 8.34 5.08
CA ASN A 332 36.11 7.69 5.41
C ASN A 332 36.06 6.16 5.25
N TYR A 333 34.91 5.57 4.94
CA TYR A 333 34.73 4.13 4.81
C TYR A 333 34.62 3.72 3.34
N GLY A 334 35.13 2.55 2.99
CA GLY A 334 35.03 1.99 1.63
C GLY A 334 33.62 1.56 1.27
N SER A 335 33.38 1.27 -0.02
CA SER A 335 32.13 0.65 -0.46
C SER A 335 31.97 -0.73 0.16
N GLY A 336 30.76 -1.08 0.62
CA GLY A 336 30.52 -2.34 1.30
C GLY A 336 29.21 -2.36 2.11
N ILE A 337 29.02 -3.46 2.81
CA ILE A 337 27.88 -3.65 3.73
C ILE A 337 28.34 -3.30 5.14
N TYR A 338 27.50 -2.58 5.85
CA TYR A 338 27.71 -2.11 7.21
C TYR A 338 26.50 -2.36 8.08
N PHE A 339 26.70 -2.34 9.39
CA PHE A 339 25.64 -2.47 10.38
C PHE A 339 25.76 -1.35 11.41
N ILE A 340 24.60 -0.76 11.77
CA ILE A 340 24.48 0.13 12.93
C ILE A 340 23.64 -0.59 13.97
N THR A 341 24.14 -0.69 15.19
CA THR A 341 23.44 -1.26 16.33
C THR A 341 23.08 -0.15 17.30
N ILE A 342 21.80 -0.07 17.71
CA ILE A 342 21.26 0.89 18.67
C ILE A 342 20.37 0.10 19.63
N GLY A 343 20.75 0.02 20.90
CA GLY A 343 20.08 -0.86 21.86
C GLY A 343 20.05 -2.32 21.38
N ALA A 344 18.87 -2.88 21.25
CA ALA A 344 18.65 -4.22 20.69
C ALA A 344 18.54 -4.24 19.14
N ASN A 345 18.41 -3.08 18.52
CA ASN A 345 18.19 -2.95 17.06
C ASN A 345 19.49 -3.01 16.27
N GLN A 346 19.55 -3.85 15.25
CA GLN A 346 20.66 -3.89 14.30
C GLN A 346 20.15 -3.61 12.88
N LEU A 347 20.62 -2.50 12.29
CA LEU A 347 20.24 -2.00 10.98
C LEU A 347 21.36 -2.27 9.97
N LYS A 348 21.03 -2.90 8.84
CA LYS A 348 21.94 -3.17 7.74
C LYS A 348 21.80 -2.10 6.65
N PHE A 349 22.91 -1.60 6.13
CA PHE A 349 22.89 -0.73 4.96
C PHE A 349 24.08 -1.00 4.03
N THR A 350 23.96 -0.51 2.79
CA THR A 350 24.99 -0.65 1.75
C THR A 350 25.58 0.73 1.43
N LYS A 351 26.90 0.85 1.52
CA LYS A 351 27.64 2.01 1.01
C LYS A 351 28.16 1.71 -0.40
N LEU A 352 27.87 2.61 -1.34
CA LEU A 352 28.29 2.57 -2.75
C LEU A 352 29.70 3.15 -2.96
#